data_17fa33592f9941e972c8e851d86e0f13
#
_entry.id   17fa33592f9941e972c8e851d86e0f13
#
_cell.length_a   1.000
_cell.length_b   1.000
_cell.length_c   1.000
_cell.angle_alpha   90.00
_cell.angle_beta   90.00
_cell.angle_gamma   90.00
#
_symmetry.space_group_name_H-M   'P 1'
#
loop_
_entity.id
_entity.type
_entity.pdbx_description
1 polymer ?
#
loop_
_entity_poly.entity_id
_entity_poly.type
_entity_poly.pdbx_seq_one_letter_code
_entity_poly.pdbx_strand_id
1 'polypeptide(L)'
;KISDKSKIPKNKLYSYDYKEENSINPINDDFVKYINKMKTKDLCDIKYDRNLKFNVLTEGYNLLDNVEFIQMPSIKYIKKNYTLLAGSYPKNKNELMLVADQKNRIDKNILDALKFNGDVNVSDIFKKNMKLIFNDDFYIKKDNVYFINKNYESVYKNKNNVALKIVGIIRLTKDEEESYKNDLANEKSSLAYLSNLADDVIDKNINSKQEKTLS
;
A
#
# COMPACT_ATOMS: atom_id res chain seq x y z
N LYS A 1 33.51 19.23 21.45
CA LYS A 1 32.02 19.41 21.66
C LYS A 1 31.83 20.68 22.46
N ILE A 2 31.16 21.70 21.89
CA ILE A 2 30.80 22.94 22.61
C ILE A 2 29.53 22.57 23.40
N SER A 3 29.70 22.33 24.70
CA SER A 3 28.60 21.94 25.59
C SER A 3 27.76 23.13 26.10
N ASP A 4 28.32 24.33 26.01
CA ASP A 4 27.68 25.55 26.49
C ASP A 4 27.48 26.57 25.34
N LYS A 5 26.24 26.74 24.92
CA LYS A 5 25.87 27.62 23.79
C LYS A 5 26.16 29.10 24.09
N SER A 6 26.24 29.52 25.36
CA SER A 6 26.52 30.89 25.75
C SER A 6 27.95 31.32 25.46
N LYS A 7 28.87 30.36 25.26
CA LYS A 7 30.29 30.60 24.97
C LYS A 7 30.62 30.64 23.48
N ILE A 8 29.64 30.50 22.59
CA ILE A 8 29.88 30.55 21.14
C ILE A 8 29.99 32.04 20.72
N PRO A 9 31.13 32.48 20.16
CA PRO A 9 31.29 33.85 19.69
C PRO A 9 30.33 34.17 18.55
N LYS A 10 29.61 35.27 18.63
CA LYS A 10 28.61 35.69 17.63
C LYS A 10 29.22 36.03 16.26
N ASN A 11 30.52 36.29 16.20
CA ASN A 11 31.24 36.69 14.98
C ASN A 11 32.07 35.56 14.35
N LYS A 12 31.84 34.30 14.74
CA LYS A 12 32.53 33.10 14.16
C LYS A 12 31.53 32.10 13.66
N LEU A 13 31.83 31.54 12.51
CA LEU A 13 31.15 30.37 11.93
C LEU A 13 32.11 29.19 11.99
N TYR A 14 31.56 28.02 12.26
CA TYR A 14 32.30 26.78 12.36
C TYR A 14 31.82 25.84 11.26
N SER A 15 32.75 25.24 10.51
CA SER A 15 32.40 24.15 9.59
C SER A 15 32.23 22.86 10.37
N TYR A 16 31.30 22.02 9.94
CA TYR A 16 31.18 20.64 10.40
C TYR A 16 30.77 19.78 9.22
N ASP A 17 31.28 18.56 9.20
CA ASP A 17 30.81 17.55 8.27
C ASP A 17 29.52 16.96 8.82
N TYR A 18 28.40 17.23 8.14
CA TYR A 18 27.15 16.54 8.42
C TYR A 18 27.31 15.10 7.90
N LYS A 19 27.70 14.22 8.79
CA LYS A 19 27.55 12.78 8.53
C LYS A 19 26.14 12.44 8.93
N GLU A 20 25.30 12.15 7.95
CA GLU A 20 24.05 11.45 8.19
C GLU A 20 24.43 10.12 8.84
N GLU A 21 24.36 10.07 10.18
CA GLU A 21 24.32 8.80 10.88
C GLU A 21 22.95 8.19 10.55
N ASN A 22 22.84 7.58 9.38
CA ASN A 22 21.78 6.66 9.06
C ASN A 22 21.97 5.44 9.95
N SER A 23 21.64 5.59 11.24
CA SER A 23 21.38 4.45 12.11
C SER A 23 20.06 3.84 11.70
N ILE A 24 20.04 3.22 10.51
CA ILE A 24 18.95 2.35 10.10
C ILE A 24 19.08 1.14 11.03
N ASN A 25 18.23 1.08 12.05
CA ASN A 25 18.01 -0.16 12.79
C ASN A 25 17.17 -1.06 11.88
N PRO A 26 17.73 -2.04 11.19
CA PRO A 26 16.96 -2.90 10.33
C PRO A 26 15.93 -3.66 11.19
N ILE A 27 14.67 -3.59 10.77
CA ILE A 27 13.62 -4.44 11.35
C ILE A 27 13.91 -5.86 10.86
N ASN A 28 14.54 -6.67 11.68
CA ASN A 28 14.85 -8.07 11.39
C ASN A 28 13.79 -9.01 11.98
N ASP A 29 13.86 -10.29 11.62
CA ASP A 29 12.92 -11.31 12.08
C ASP A 29 12.86 -11.45 13.61
N ASP A 30 13.97 -11.22 14.30
CA ASP A 30 14.01 -11.34 15.77
C ASP A 30 13.29 -10.17 16.43
N PHE A 31 13.39 -8.98 15.88
CA PHE A 31 12.59 -7.83 16.32
C PHE A 31 11.09 -8.06 16.06
N VAL A 32 10.73 -8.58 14.89
CA VAL A 32 9.34 -8.94 14.56
C VAL A 32 8.80 -10.00 15.54
N LYS A 33 9.58 -11.04 15.82
CA LYS A 33 9.23 -12.07 16.83
C LYS A 33 9.07 -11.48 18.23
N TYR A 34 9.94 -10.55 18.61
CA TYR A 34 9.85 -9.85 19.90
C TYR A 34 8.55 -9.04 20.00
N ILE A 35 8.26 -8.20 19.03
CA ILE A 35 7.02 -7.39 19.01
C ILE A 35 5.77 -8.26 19.04
N ASN A 36 5.74 -9.35 18.25
CA ASN A 36 4.61 -10.28 18.21
C ASN A 36 4.37 -11.03 19.55
N LYS A 37 5.38 -11.11 20.42
CA LYS A 37 5.26 -11.68 21.77
C LYS A 37 4.77 -10.67 22.79
N MET A 38 4.76 -9.38 22.48
CA MET A 38 4.31 -8.35 23.39
C MET A 38 2.80 -8.48 23.63
N LYS A 39 2.44 -8.94 24.83
CA LYS A 39 1.04 -9.03 25.29
C LYS A 39 0.79 -7.87 26.26
N THR A 40 0.58 -6.67 25.76
CA THR A 40 0.18 -5.54 26.59
C THR A 40 -1.30 -5.23 26.38
N LYS A 41 -1.96 -4.77 27.44
CA LYS A 41 -3.38 -4.36 27.35
C LYS A 41 -3.58 -3.15 26.43
N ASP A 42 -2.51 -2.40 26.20
CA ASP A 42 -2.50 -1.15 25.43
C ASP A 42 -2.20 -1.38 23.94
N LEU A 43 -1.82 -2.60 23.55
CA LEU A 43 -1.54 -2.95 22.16
C LEU A 43 -2.82 -3.47 21.47
N CYS A 44 -3.41 -2.65 20.61
CA CYS A 44 -4.64 -3.00 19.90
C CYS A 44 -4.38 -3.89 18.69
N ASP A 45 -3.30 -3.59 17.93
CA ASP A 45 -2.92 -4.29 16.70
C ASP A 45 -1.47 -3.97 16.35
N ILE A 46 -0.87 -4.81 15.49
CA ILE A 46 0.46 -4.59 14.91
C ILE A 46 0.32 -4.65 13.39
N LYS A 47 0.73 -3.58 12.73
CA LYS A 47 0.77 -3.49 11.27
C LYS A 47 2.23 -3.30 10.83
N TYR A 48 2.65 -4.08 9.86
CA TYR A 48 3.94 -3.91 9.18
C TYR A 48 3.71 -3.29 7.81
N ASP A 49 4.23 -2.09 7.59
CA ASP A 49 4.22 -1.49 6.26
C ASP A 49 5.47 -1.94 5.49
N ARG A 50 5.26 -2.52 4.32
CA ARG A 50 6.33 -3.07 3.47
C ARG A 50 6.69 -2.14 2.31
N ASN A 51 6.06 -0.97 2.20
CA ASN A 51 6.28 0.01 1.14
C ASN A 51 6.34 -0.63 -0.28
N LEU A 52 5.35 -1.48 -0.58
CA LEU A 52 5.30 -2.20 -1.86
C LEU A 52 4.55 -1.38 -2.91
N LYS A 53 5.11 -1.34 -4.11
CA LYS A 53 4.40 -0.84 -5.28
C LYS A 53 3.67 -1.99 -5.98
N PHE A 54 2.35 -1.83 -6.12
CA PHE A 54 1.52 -2.77 -6.86
C PHE A 54 1.35 -2.30 -8.31
N ASN A 55 1.67 -3.17 -9.27
CA ASN A 55 1.34 -2.94 -10.66
C ASN A 55 -0.03 -3.58 -10.94
N VAL A 56 -1.08 -2.78 -10.99
CA VAL A 56 -2.44 -3.28 -11.16
C VAL A 56 -3.05 -2.75 -12.45
N LEU A 57 -3.59 -3.65 -13.26
CA LEU A 57 -4.34 -3.34 -14.47
C LEU A 57 -5.83 -3.60 -14.26
N THR A 58 -6.68 -2.72 -14.78
CA THR A 58 -8.12 -2.93 -14.86
C THR A 58 -8.49 -3.76 -16.09
N GLU A 59 -9.73 -4.26 -16.16
CA GLU A 59 -10.27 -4.97 -17.33
C GLU A 59 -10.29 -4.12 -18.62
N GLY A 60 -10.22 -2.79 -18.50
CA GLY A 60 -10.04 -1.87 -19.61
C GLY A 60 -8.57 -1.61 -19.97
N TYR A 61 -7.64 -2.42 -19.45
CA TYR A 61 -6.20 -2.33 -19.69
C TYR A 61 -5.57 -1.01 -19.24
N ASN A 62 -6.11 -0.37 -18.18
CA ASN A 62 -5.54 0.84 -17.61
C ASN A 62 -4.72 0.48 -16.37
N LEU A 63 -3.54 1.09 -16.27
CA LEU A 63 -2.69 0.97 -15.09
C LEU A 63 -3.21 1.88 -13.97
N LEU A 64 -3.32 1.33 -12.75
CA LEU A 64 -3.64 2.08 -11.54
C LEU A 64 -2.34 2.64 -10.93
N ASP A 65 -1.67 3.57 -11.63
CA ASP A 65 -0.37 4.12 -11.22
C ASP A 65 -0.47 5.23 -10.17
N ASN A 66 -1.60 5.93 -10.10
CA ASN A 66 -1.86 7.01 -9.14
C ASN A 66 -2.86 6.61 -8.03
N VAL A 67 -3.01 5.32 -7.78
CA VAL A 67 -3.89 4.78 -6.74
C VAL A 67 -3.06 4.27 -5.58
N GLU A 68 -3.41 4.69 -4.38
CA GLU A 68 -2.75 4.24 -3.17
C GLU A 68 -3.26 2.85 -2.76
N PHE A 69 -2.32 1.92 -2.56
CA PHE A 69 -2.57 0.59 -2.02
C PHE A 69 -2.02 0.52 -0.60
N ILE A 70 -2.88 0.23 0.38
CA ILE A 70 -2.50 0.24 1.79
C ILE A 70 -2.74 -1.13 2.39
N GLN A 71 -1.75 -1.65 3.12
CA GLN A 71 -1.93 -2.88 3.89
C GLN A 71 -2.90 -2.64 5.04
N MET A 72 -3.97 -3.45 5.12
CA MET A 72 -4.92 -3.39 6.23
C MET A 72 -4.28 -3.86 7.54
N PRO A 73 -4.65 -3.24 8.68
CA PRO A 73 -4.52 -3.87 9.98
C PRO A 73 -5.43 -5.11 10.07
N SER A 74 -5.49 -5.75 11.22
CA SER A 74 -6.35 -6.93 11.39
C SER A 74 -7.84 -6.61 11.12
N ILE A 75 -8.57 -7.61 10.64
CA ILE A 75 -10.02 -7.48 10.44
C ILE A 75 -10.76 -7.11 11.75
N LYS A 76 -10.23 -7.55 12.90
CA LYS A 76 -10.75 -7.16 14.21
C LYS A 76 -10.64 -5.65 14.44
N TYR A 77 -9.49 -5.06 14.09
CA TYR A 77 -9.26 -3.63 14.17
C TYR A 77 -10.18 -2.87 13.20
N ILE A 78 -10.28 -3.32 11.95
CA ILE A 78 -11.16 -2.72 10.95
C ILE A 78 -12.62 -2.70 11.42
N LYS A 79 -13.12 -3.82 11.96
CA LYS A 79 -14.50 -3.90 12.47
C LYS A 79 -14.77 -2.96 13.63
N LYS A 80 -13.76 -2.66 14.43
CA LYS A 80 -13.90 -1.75 15.58
C LYS A 80 -13.91 -0.29 15.15
N ASN A 81 -13.04 0.08 14.20
CA ASN A 81 -12.70 1.47 13.90
C ASN A 81 -13.31 1.98 12.59
N TYR A 82 -13.88 1.10 11.78
CA TYR A 82 -14.44 1.44 10.47
C TYR A 82 -15.89 0.95 10.35
N THR A 83 -16.70 1.75 9.69
CA THR A 83 -18.07 1.37 9.29
C THR A 83 -18.04 0.68 7.94
N LEU A 84 -18.56 -0.54 7.85
CA LEU A 84 -18.79 -1.20 6.56
C LEU A 84 -19.99 -0.53 5.89
N LEU A 85 -19.73 0.20 4.81
CA LEU A 85 -20.79 0.87 4.04
C LEU A 85 -21.53 -0.09 3.12
N ALA A 86 -20.80 -1.03 2.52
CA ALA A 86 -21.38 -2.02 1.62
C ALA A 86 -20.44 -3.22 1.40
N GLY A 87 -21.01 -4.33 0.93
CA GLY A 87 -20.27 -5.56 0.62
C GLY A 87 -19.91 -6.38 1.86
N SER A 88 -18.72 -6.96 1.88
CA SER A 88 -18.24 -7.83 2.94
C SER A 88 -16.76 -7.57 3.27
N TYR A 89 -16.31 -8.04 4.43
CA TYR A 89 -14.88 -8.06 4.74
C TYR A 89 -14.16 -9.12 3.90
N PRO A 90 -12.91 -8.88 3.49
CA PRO A 90 -12.15 -9.82 2.68
C PRO A 90 -11.87 -11.12 3.44
N LYS A 91 -11.97 -12.24 2.73
CA LYS A 91 -11.69 -13.58 3.21
C LYS A 91 -10.45 -14.18 2.57
N ASN A 92 -10.12 -13.71 1.38
CA ASN A 92 -9.01 -14.19 0.56
C ASN A 92 -8.02 -13.06 0.26
N LYS A 93 -6.76 -13.41 0.04
CA LYS A 93 -5.67 -12.45 -0.22
C LYS A 93 -5.88 -11.55 -1.44
N ASN A 94 -6.65 -12.00 -2.41
CA ASN A 94 -6.95 -11.26 -3.63
C ASN A 94 -8.23 -10.39 -3.53
N GLU A 95 -8.81 -10.27 -2.35
CA GLU A 95 -9.95 -9.43 -2.07
C GLU A 95 -9.49 -8.11 -1.44
N LEU A 96 -9.95 -7.00 -1.99
CA LEU A 96 -9.63 -5.65 -1.58
C LEU A 96 -10.82 -4.96 -0.92
N MET A 97 -10.53 -3.99 -0.09
CA MET A 97 -11.52 -3.03 0.40
C MET A 97 -11.24 -1.64 -0.17
N LEU A 98 -12.29 -0.96 -0.57
CA LEU A 98 -12.23 0.45 -0.93
C LEU A 98 -12.47 1.29 0.32
N VAL A 99 -11.55 2.19 0.62
CA VAL A 99 -11.64 3.11 1.76
C VAL A 99 -12.20 4.43 1.27
N ALA A 100 -13.40 4.77 1.73
CA ALA A 100 -14.03 6.07 1.46
C ALA A 100 -13.67 7.08 2.57
N ASP A 101 -13.70 8.36 2.23
CA ASP A 101 -13.62 9.42 3.23
C ASP A 101 -14.90 9.50 4.08
N GLN A 102 -14.89 10.36 5.10
CA GLN A 102 -16.02 10.52 6.01
C GLN A 102 -17.31 11.02 5.35
N LYS A 103 -17.22 11.61 4.17
CA LYS A 103 -18.37 12.07 3.37
C LYS A 103 -18.79 11.07 2.30
N ASN A 104 -18.31 9.82 2.37
CA ASN A 104 -18.53 8.75 1.39
C ASN A 104 -17.97 9.09 -0.01
N ARG A 105 -16.89 9.88 -0.08
CA ARG A 105 -16.28 10.23 -1.34
C ARG A 105 -15.10 9.30 -1.62
N ILE A 106 -14.87 9.05 -2.89
CA ILE A 106 -13.76 8.24 -3.41
C ILE A 106 -12.87 9.14 -4.26
N ASP A 107 -11.56 8.93 -4.18
CA ASP A 107 -10.60 9.66 -5.00
C ASP A 107 -10.92 9.49 -6.49
N LYS A 108 -10.93 10.60 -7.20
CA LYS A 108 -11.22 10.62 -8.63
C LYS A 108 -10.28 9.72 -9.43
N ASN A 109 -8.99 9.63 -9.03
CA ASN A 109 -8.03 8.77 -9.72
C ASN A 109 -8.44 7.30 -9.69
N ILE A 110 -9.03 6.83 -8.58
CA ILE A 110 -9.58 5.46 -8.49
C ILE A 110 -10.78 5.30 -9.42
N LEU A 111 -11.70 6.26 -9.42
CA LEU A 111 -12.89 6.21 -10.26
C LEU A 111 -12.54 6.27 -11.75
N ASP A 112 -11.63 7.17 -12.13
CA ASP A 112 -11.15 7.32 -13.52
C ASP A 112 -10.45 6.04 -14.00
N ALA A 113 -9.60 5.45 -13.17
CA ALA A 113 -8.90 4.19 -13.49
C ALA A 113 -9.88 3.02 -13.66
N LEU A 114 -10.95 2.98 -12.87
CA LEU A 114 -12.04 2.02 -12.97
C LEU A 114 -13.06 2.38 -14.07
N LYS A 115 -12.85 3.47 -14.81
CA LYS A 115 -13.74 3.96 -15.88
C LYS A 115 -15.15 4.31 -15.37
N PHE A 116 -15.21 5.04 -14.27
CA PHE A 116 -16.43 5.69 -13.81
C PHE A 116 -16.38 7.19 -14.08
N ASN A 117 -17.51 7.75 -14.47
CA ASN A 117 -17.71 9.19 -14.66
C ASN A 117 -18.79 9.69 -13.71
N GLY A 118 -18.45 10.61 -12.81
CA GLY A 118 -19.39 11.17 -11.84
C GLY A 118 -19.73 10.24 -10.68
N ASP A 119 -20.95 10.35 -10.17
CA ASP A 119 -21.44 9.54 -9.06
C ASP A 119 -21.60 8.08 -9.46
N VAL A 120 -21.22 7.17 -8.56
CA VAL A 120 -21.14 5.75 -8.84
C VAL A 120 -22.02 4.96 -7.88
N ASN A 121 -22.79 4.02 -8.43
CA ASN A 121 -23.48 3.03 -7.60
C ASN A 121 -22.47 2.02 -7.03
N VAL A 122 -22.59 1.74 -5.75
CA VAL A 122 -21.72 0.79 -5.04
C VAL A 122 -21.69 -0.59 -5.72
N SER A 123 -22.84 -1.06 -6.21
CA SER A 123 -22.94 -2.34 -6.92
C SER A 123 -22.07 -2.43 -8.17
N ASP A 124 -21.81 -1.30 -8.83
CA ASP A 124 -20.99 -1.28 -10.05
C ASP A 124 -19.50 -1.34 -9.74
N ILE A 125 -19.07 -0.85 -8.58
CA ILE A 125 -17.69 -0.99 -8.08
C ILE A 125 -17.35 -2.48 -7.91
N PHE A 126 -18.26 -3.28 -7.34
CA PHE A 126 -18.02 -4.71 -7.11
C PHE A 126 -17.97 -5.56 -8.39
N LYS A 127 -18.46 -5.03 -9.52
CA LYS A 127 -18.38 -5.70 -10.82
C LYS A 127 -17.03 -5.51 -11.52
N LYS A 128 -16.19 -4.58 -11.05
CA LYS A 128 -14.91 -4.28 -11.69
C LYS A 128 -13.88 -5.36 -11.41
N ASN A 129 -13.23 -5.80 -12.48
CA ASN A 129 -12.16 -6.77 -12.43
C ASN A 129 -10.81 -6.07 -12.61
N MET A 130 -9.86 -6.48 -11.80
CA MET A 130 -8.49 -5.99 -11.84
C MET A 130 -7.52 -7.17 -11.80
N LYS A 131 -6.29 -6.97 -12.22
CA LYS A 131 -5.22 -7.95 -12.04
C LYS A 131 -3.97 -7.28 -11.50
N LEU A 132 -3.40 -7.90 -10.50
CA LEU A 132 -2.04 -7.64 -10.03
C LEU A 132 -1.06 -8.29 -11.00
N ILE A 133 -0.13 -7.50 -11.50
CA ILE A 133 0.85 -7.91 -12.50
C ILE A 133 2.22 -8.03 -11.83
N PHE A 134 2.83 -9.20 -11.94
CA PHE A 134 4.18 -9.43 -11.42
C PHE A 134 5.25 -8.88 -12.35
N ASN A 135 6.44 -8.64 -11.81
CA ASN A 135 7.55 -8.04 -12.54
C ASN A 135 7.89 -8.76 -13.85
N ASP A 136 7.86 -10.08 -13.88
CA ASP A 136 8.17 -10.89 -15.08
C ASP A 136 7.27 -10.59 -16.29
N ASP A 137 6.04 -10.13 -16.04
CA ASP A 137 5.10 -9.74 -17.08
C ASP A 137 5.06 -8.23 -17.29
N PHE A 138 5.32 -7.47 -16.21
CA PHE A 138 5.26 -6.00 -16.25
C PHE A 138 6.46 -5.37 -16.96
N TYR A 139 7.63 -6.02 -16.89
CA TYR A 139 8.85 -5.55 -17.54
C TYR A 139 9.28 -6.45 -18.68
N ILE A 140 9.81 -5.85 -19.75
CA ILE A 140 10.47 -6.54 -20.85
C ILE A 140 11.93 -6.10 -20.95
N LYS A 141 12.83 -7.03 -21.27
CA LYS A 141 14.25 -6.77 -21.44
C LYS A 141 14.56 -6.54 -22.92
N LYS A 142 15.24 -5.41 -23.24
CA LYS A 142 15.81 -5.11 -24.55
C LYS A 142 17.23 -4.58 -24.33
N ASP A 143 18.21 -5.15 -25.03
CA ASP A 143 19.61 -4.70 -24.99
C ASP A 143 20.16 -4.52 -23.56
N ASN A 144 19.88 -5.46 -22.68
CA ASN A 144 20.22 -5.45 -21.23
C ASN A 144 19.56 -4.33 -20.40
N VAL A 145 18.55 -3.64 -20.93
CA VAL A 145 17.76 -2.64 -20.20
C VAL A 145 16.33 -3.15 -20.04
N TYR A 146 15.75 -2.89 -18.88
CA TYR A 146 14.34 -3.23 -18.60
C TYR A 146 13.44 -2.03 -18.88
N PHE A 147 12.33 -2.31 -19.58
CA PHE A 147 11.30 -1.34 -19.93
C PHE A 147 9.94 -1.83 -19.48
N ILE A 148 9.03 -0.92 -19.15
CA ILE A 148 7.64 -1.28 -18.87
C ILE A 148 7.01 -1.86 -20.15
N ASN A 149 6.39 -3.02 -20.02
CA ASN A 149 5.62 -3.65 -21.08
C ASN A 149 4.29 -2.91 -21.28
N LYS A 150 4.24 -2.08 -22.30
CA LYS A 150 3.05 -1.27 -22.63
C LYS A 150 1.94 -2.05 -23.35
N ASN A 151 2.17 -3.32 -23.70
CA ASN A 151 1.11 -4.18 -24.22
C ASN A 151 0.20 -4.69 -23.08
N TYR A 152 -0.50 -3.76 -22.45
CA TYR A 152 -1.32 -4.02 -21.27
C TYR A 152 -2.42 -5.05 -21.50
N GLU A 153 -2.94 -5.16 -22.72
CA GLU A 153 -3.92 -6.19 -23.08
C GLU A 153 -3.32 -7.60 -22.97
N SER A 154 -2.15 -7.81 -23.57
CA SER A 154 -1.46 -9.11 -23.48
C SER A 154 -1.06 -9.44 -22.05
N VAL A 155 -0.53 -8.46 -21.32
CA VAL A 155 -0.16 -8.59 -19.91
C VAL A 155 -1.36 -8.96 -19.06
N TYR A 156 -2.49 -8.27 -19.24
CA TYR A 156 -3.72 -8.56 -18.48
C TYR A 156 -4.26 -9.98 -18.74
N LYS A 157 -4.17 -10.46 -20.00
CA LYS A 157 -4.64 -11.80 -20.36
C LYS A 157 -3.76 -12.93 -19.82
N ASN A 158 -2.54 -12.64 -19.39
CA ASN A 158 -1.63 -13.66 -18.85
C ASN A 158 -2.24 -14.31 -17.58
N LYS A 159 -2.15 -15.66 -17.54
CA LYS A 159 -2.72 -16.47 -16.45
C LYS A 159 -1.88 -16.44 -15.17
N ASN A 160 -0.62 -16.02 -15.25
CA ASN A 160 0.28 -15.93 -14.10
C ASN A 160 -0.09 -14.79 -13.13
N ASN A 161 -0.86 -13.82 -13.62
CA ASN A 161 -1.26 -12.64 -12.86
C ASN A 161 -2.47 -12.91 -11.99
N VAL A 162 -2.51 -12.27 -10.81
CA VAL A 162 -3.53 -12.52 -9.79
C VAL A 162 -4.76 -11.64 -10.02
N ALA A 163 -5.92 -12.25 -10.17
CA ALA A 163 -7.18 -11.50 -10.21
C ALA A 163 -7.47 -10.86 -8.86
N LEU A 164 -7.75 -9.56 -8.85
CA LEU A 164 -8.15 -8.77 -7.68
C LEU A 164 -9.59 -8.32 -7.81
N LYS A 165 -10.31 -8.30 -6.68
CA LYS A 165 -11.71 -7.81 -6.60
C LYS A 165 -11.91 -6.92 -5.40
N ILE A 166 -12.63 -5.83 -5.56
CA ILE A 166 -13.15 -5.05 -4.43
C ILE A 166 -14.39 -5.78 -3.92
N VAL A 167 -14.38 -6.17 -2.64
CA VAL A 167 -15.47 -6.93 -2.00
C VAL A 167 -16.21 -6.13 -0.94
N GLY A 168 -15.64 -5.03 -0.49
CA GLY A 168 -16.26 -4.17 0.52
C GLY A 168 -15.81 -2.73 0.40
N ILE A 169 -16.64 -1.84 0.95
CA ILE A 169 -16.37 -0.41 1.08
C ILE A 169 -16.47 -0.06 2.55
N ILE A 170 -15.45 0.57 3.10
CA ILE A 170 -15.38 0.99 4.50
C ILE A 170 -15.15 2.49 4.61
N ARG A 171 -15.51 3.03 5.76
CA ARG A 171 -15.30 4.41 6.17
C ARG A 171 -14.90 4.46 7.64
N LEU A 172 -13.95 5.34 8.00
CA LEU A 172 -13.57 5.58 9.39
C LEU A 172 -14.80 6.05 10.21
N THR A 173 -14.96 5.54 11.43
CA THR A 173 -16.01 6.01 12.34
C THR A 173 -15.70 7.42 12.85
N LYS A 174 -16.74 8.23 13.11
CA LYS A 174 -16.59 9.64 13.47
C LYS A 174 -15.79 9.90 14.75
N ASP A 175 -15.85 8.96 15.70
CA ASP A 175 -15.28 9.16 17.05
C ASP A 175 -13.76 9.04 17.12
N GLU A 176 -13.11 8.71 15.99
CA GLU A 176 -11.68 8.42 15.93
C GLU A 176 -10.89 9.36 15.00
N GLU A 177 -11.51 10.47 14.56
CA GLU A 177 -10.94 11.41 13.58
C GLU A 177 -9.63 12.05 14.04
N GLU A 178 -9.45 12.29 15.35
CA GLU A 178 -8.26 12.97 15.89
C GLU A 178 -7.09 12.02 16.21
N SER A 179 -7.36 10.77 16.50
CA SER A 179 -6.33 9.82 16.95
C SER A 179 -5.62 9.06 15.81
N TYR A 180 -6.17 9.03 14.60
CA TYR A 180 -5.69 8.17 13.49
C TYR A 180 -5.29 8.93 12.23
N LYS A 181 -4.72 10.12 12.36
CA LYS A 181 -4.22 10.91 11.21
C LYS A 181 -3.20 10.17 10.32
N ASN A 182 -2.74 9.00 10.73
CA ASN A 182 -1.74 8.20 10.02
C ASN A 182 -2.23 6.80 9.59
N ASP A 183 -3.53 6.51 9.65
CA ASP A 183 -4.09 5.22 9.29
C ASP A 183 -4.68 5.19 7.86
N LEU A 184 -5.39 4.13 7.48
CA LEU A 184 -5.94 3.88 6.13
C LEU A 184 -6.69 5.06 5.48
N ALA A 185 -7.11 6.05 6.27
CA ALA A 185 -7.93 7.18 5.84
C ALA A 185 -7.18 8.51 5.75
N ASN A 186 -5.87 8.53 5.57
CA ASN A 186 -5.10 9.76 5.39
C ASN A 186 -5.58 10.53 4.15
N GLU A 187 -6.55 11.42 4.34
CA GLU A 187 -7.05 12.42 3.38
C GLU A 187 -7.39 11.94 1.96
N LYS A 188 -6.94 10.75 1.56
CA LYS A 188 -7.20 10.15 0.25
C LYS A 188 -7.84 8.78 0.42
N SER A 189 -8.83 8.51 -0.39
CA SER A 189 -9.35 7.15 -0.51
C SER A 189 -8.28 6.22 -1.09
N SER A 190 -8.30 4.97 -0.66
CA SER A 190 -7.29 3.97 -1.01
C SER A 190 -7.91 2.61 -1.28
N LEU A 191 -7.13 1.72 -1.89
CA LEU A 191 -7.44 0.31 -1.98
C LEU A 191 -6.66 -0.44 -0.90
N ALA A 192 -7.37 -0.98 0.08
CA ALA A 192 -6.77 -1.70 1.20
C ALA A 192 -6.73 -3.20 0.93
N TYR A 193 -5.59 -3.85 1.24
CA TYR A 193 -5.31 -5.26 0.98
C TYR A 193 -4.86 -6.02 2.24
N LEU A 194 -5.04 -7.35 2.24
CA LEU A 194 -4.56 -8.22 3.33
C LEU A 194 -3.04 -8.45 3.23
N SER A 195 -2.36 -8.58 4.37
CA SER A 195 -0.90 -8.76 4.46
C SER A 195 -0.35 -9.91 3.62
N ASN A 196 -1.11 -11.00 3.49
CA ASN A 196 -0.71 -12.17 2.71
C ASN A 196 -0.69 -11.91 1.18
N LEU A 197 -1.34 -10.86 0.68
CA LEU A 197 -1.14 -10.40 -0.70
C LEU A 197 0.27 -9.82 -0.88
N ALA A 198 0.73 -9.05 0.10
CA ALA A 198 2.10 -8.51 0.09
C ALA A 198 3.15 -9.62 0.09
N ASP A 199 2.95 -10.68 0.89
CA ASP A 199 3.84 -11.84 0.92
C ASP A 199 3.99 -12.46 -0.47
N ASP A 200 2.88 -12.70 -1.18
CA ASP A 200 2.90 -13.22 -2.55
C ASP A 200 3.65 -12.31 -3.53
N VAL A 201 3.47 -10.99 -3.42
CA VAL A 201 4.16 -10.03 -4.30
C VAL A 201 5.66 -10.06 -4.06
N ILE A 202 6.08 -10.08 -2.80
CA ILE A 202 7.49 -10.17 -2.42
C ILE A 202 8.08 -11.47 -2.96
N ASP A 203 7.47 -12.61 -2.68
CA ASP A 203 7.98 -13.92 -3.09
C ASP A 203 8.11 -14.05 -4.62
N LYS A 204 7.12 -13.55 -5.35
CA LYS A 204 7.14 -13.57 -6.81
C LYS A 204 8.17 -12.61 -7.40
N ASN A 205 8.30 -11.40 -6.84
CA ASN A 205 9.19 -10.38 -7.38
C ASN A 205 10.66 -10.64 -7.04
N ILE A 206 11.00 -11.14 -5.85
CA ILE A 206 12.36 -11.58 -5.49
C ILE A 206 12.85 -12.72 -6.42
N ASN A 207 11.93 -13.59 -6.82
CA ASN A 207 12.25 -14.68 -7.73
C ASN A 207 12.12 -14.31 -9.22
N SER A 208 11.85 -13.05 -9.54
CA SER A 208 11.70 -12.58 -10.91
C SER A 208 13.02 -12.61 -11.69
N LYS A 209 12.93 -12.65 -13.01
CA LYS A 209 14.11 -12.61 -13.90
C LYS A 209 14.88 -11.29 -13.77
N GLN A 210 14.17 -10.19 -13.47
CA GLN A 210 14.78 -8.89 -13.28
C GLN A 210 15.69 -8.90 -12.06
N GLU A 211 15.21 -9.37 -10.92
CA GLU A 211 15.98 -9.42 -9.68
C GLU A 211 17.23 -10.29 -9.83
N LYS A 212 17.08 -11.48 -10.42
CA LYS A 212 18.21 -12.39 -10.69
C LYS A 212 19.25 -11.85 -11.67
N THR A 213 18.96 -10.76 -12.37
CA THR A 213 19.91 -10.12 -13.30
C THR A 213 20.63 -8.95 -12.63
N LEU A 214 20.04 -8.37 -11.57
CA LEU A 214 20.58 -7.22 -10.84
C LEU A 214 21.41 -7.63 -9.60
N SER A 215 21.27 -8.88 -9.14
CA SER A 215 22.04 -9.50 -8.06
C SER A 215 23.30 -10.18 -8.60
#